data_587487ee3a7d78c1aab64ffcacca2437
#
_entry.id   587487ee3a7d78c1aab64ffcacca2437
#
_cell.length_a   1.000
_cell.length_b   1.000
_cell.length_c   1.000
_cell.angle_alpha   90.00
_cell.angle_beta   90.00
_cell.angle_gamma   90.00
#
_symmetry.space_group_name_H-M   'P 1'
#
loop_
_entity.id
_entity.type
_entity.pdbx_description
1 polymer ?
#
loop_
_entity_poly.entity_id
_entity_poly.type
_entity_poly.pdbx_seq_one_letter_code
_entity_poly.pdbx_strand_id
1 'polypeptide(L)'
;AARARRAPSSAAVRTPLTAAPVRPTVKEILANRPFRALLGAAAAQSLATGVLLAGVPYATRQVLGDPALTSALVVVFVLPDLLAARLWARFGARVGTRRAYALAGALFAAGCLGFLAAPVVAPGFLLAAMLLAGAGHAGQLVFLYGLLPGCVAEEAAAGGDRGELLSGVFATGEAVGLALAPFGYGLVLAASGYVSAAGHTVHQSGTARFGILLGLALLPLLATVAGTLSLRGHRPAGVPARP
;
A
#
# COMPACT_ATOMS: atom_id res chain seq x y z
N ALA A 1 -79.02 -15.89 26.68
CA ALA A 1 -78.49 -15.14 25.57
C ALA A 1 -76.98 -14.92 25.74
N ALA A 2 -76.14 -15.82 25.25
CA ALA A 2 -74.67 -15.66 25.26
C ALA A 2 -74.18 -15.34 23.82
N ARG A 3 -73.68 -14.15 23.66
CA ARG A 3 -73.12 -13.64 22.41
C ARG A 3 -71.67 -14.12 22.37
N ALA A 4 -71.36 -15.10 21.48
CA ALA A 4 -70.01 -15.51 21.17
C ALA A 4 -69.31 -14.42 20.43
N ARG A 5 -68.22 -13.82 20.97
CA ARG A 5 -67.29 -12.94 20.32
C ARG A 5 -66.39 -13.77 19.40
N ARG A 6 -66.57 -13.59 18.12
CA ARG A 6 -65.63 -14.08 17.12
C ARG A 6 -64.32 -13.28 17.24
N ALA A 7 -63.21 -13.95 17.52
CA ALA A 7 -61.87 -13.38 17.42
C ALA A 7 -61.52 -13.08 15.94
N PRO A 8 -60.84 -11.95 15.65
CA PRO A 8 -60.41 -11.66 14.29
C PRO A 8 -59.31 -12.65 13.90
N SER A 9 -59.50 -13.24 12.71
CA SER A 9 -58.51 -14.08 12.02
C SER A 9 -57.23 -13.29 11.84
N SER A 10 -56.13 -13.76 12.43
CA SER A 10 -54.79 -13.25 12.18
C SER A 10 -54.43 -13.61 10.72
N ALA A 11 -54.63 -12.64 9.81
CA ALA A 11 -54.05 -12.71 8.49
C ALA A 11 -52.52 -12.63 8.65
N ALA A 12 -51.88 -13.77 8.57
CA ALA A 12 -50.42 -13.84 8.50
C ALA A 12 -49.93 -12.96 7.33
N VAL A 13 -49.34 -11.83 7.70
CA VAL A 13 -48.61 -10.99 6.77
C VAL A 13 -47.46 -11.84 6.25
N ARG A 14 -47.66 -12.36 5.04
CA ARG A 14 -46.56 -12.99 4.28
C ARG A 14 -45.60 -11.89 3.94
N THR A 15 -44.55 -11.72 4.74
CA THR A 15 -43.37 -10.97 4.38
C THR A 15 -42.86 -11.58 3.06
N PRO A 16 -42.75 -10.81 1.98
CA PRO A 16 -42.16 -11.36 0.76
C PRO A 16 -40.75 -11.85 1.13
N LEU A 17 -40.47 -13.10 0.78
CA LEU A 17 -39.11 -13.64 0.81
C LEU A 17 -38.26 -12.71 -0.03
N THR A 18 -37.55 -11.80 0.63
CA THR A 18 -36.50 -10.97 0.01
C THR A 18 -35.57 -11.95 -0.70
N ALA A 19 -35.46 -11.81 -1.98
CA ALA A 19 -34.53 -12.57 -2.81
C ALA A 19 -33.18 -12.57 -2.09
N ALA A 20 -32.60 -13.77 -1.91
CA ALA A 20 -31.30 -13.91 -1.28
C ALA A 20 -30.34 -12.92 -1.91
N PRO A 21 -29.59 -12.14 -1.12
CA PRO A 21 -28.69 -11.13 -1.69
C PRO A 21 -27.74 -11.85 -2.64
N VAL A 22 -27.79 -11.46 -3.91
CA VAL A 22 -26.84 -11.96 -4.93
C VAL A 22 -25.46 -11.61 -4.41
N ARG A 23 -24.66 -12.62 -4.03
CA ARG A 23 -23.31 -12.41 -3.51
C ARG A 23 -22.50 -11.76 -4.63
N PRO A 24 -22.03 -10.52 -4.46
CA PRO A 24 -21.30 -9.81 -5.50
C PRO A 24 -20.02 -10.57 -5.82
N THR A 25 -19.76 -10.73 -7.10
CA THR A 25 -18.54 -11.39 -7.57
C THR A 25 -17.38 -10.40 -7.50
N VAL A 26 -16.18 -10.86 -7.14
CA VAL A 26 -14.94 -10.05 -7.17
C VAL A 26 -14.75 -9.36 -8.52
N LYS A 27 -15.19 -10.01 -9.62
CA LYS A 27 -15.17 -9.46 -10.98
C LYS A 27 -15.98 -8.17 -11.11
N GLU A 28 -17.13 -8.06 -10.46
CA GLU A 28 -17.97 -6.86 -10.49
C GLU A 28 -17.31 -5.70 -9.73
N ILE A 29 -16.66 -5.99 -8.60
CA ILE A 29 -15.89 -5.02 -7.84
C ILE A 29 -14.70 -4.49 -8.66
N LEU A 30 -13.98 -5.37 -9.33
CA LEU A 30 -12.88 -5.00 -10.20
C LEU A 30 -13.31 -4.27 -11.48
N ALA A 31 -14.59 -4.30 -11.83
CA ALA A 31 -15.15 -3.47 -12.90
C ALA A 31 -15.26 -1.99 -12.50
N ASN A 32 -15.35 -1.70 -11.21
CA ASN A 32 -15.35 -0.33 -10.69
C ASN A 32 -13.97 0.33 -10.92
N ARG A 33 -13.89 1.26 -11.86
CA ARG A 33 -12.63 1.92 -12.24
C ARG A 33 -11.96 2.69 -11.10
N PRO A 34 -12.67 3.55 -10.32
CA PRO A 34 -12.11 4.22 -9.15
C PRO A 34 -11.51 3.25 -8.14
N PHE A 35 -12.23 2.20 -7.77
CA PHE A 35 -11.75 1.21 -6.82
C PHE A 35 -10.54 0.43 -7.35
N ARG A 36 -10.57 0.03 -8.63
CA ARG A 36 -9.43 -0.67 -9.25
C ARG A 36 -8.17 0.19 -9.28
N ALA A 37 -8.30 1.50 -9.51
CA ALA A 37 -7.18 2.43 -9.46
C ALA A 37 -6.60 2.54 -8.04
N LEU A 38 -7.47 2.59 -7.03
CA LEU A 38 -7.08 2.59 -5.62
C LEU A 38 -6.39 1.29 -5.23
N LEU A 39 -6.97 0.14 -5.59
CA LEU A 39 -6.41 -1.19 -5.35
C LEU A 39 -5.03 -1.36 -5.97
N GLY A 40 -4.87 -0.93 -7.23
CA GLY A 40 -3.58 -0.96 -7.93
C GLY A 40 -2.52 -0.10 -7.24
N ALA A 41 -2.91 1.08 -6.76
CA ALA A 41 -2.00 1.95 -6.00
C ALA A 41 -1.62 1.35 -4.65
N ALA A 42 -2.56 0.73 -3.93
CA ALA A 42 -2.30 0.07 -2.64
C ALA A 42 -1.37 -1.14 -2.81
N ALA A 43 -1.66 -2.02 -3.77
CA ALA A 43 -0.80 -3.17 -4.07
C ALA A 43 0.62 -2.76 -4.47
N ALA A 44 0.75 -1.73 -5.31
CA ALA A 44 2.05 -1.22 -5.74
C ALA A 44 2.83 -0.59 -4.56
N GLN A 45 2.15 0.15 -3.70
CA GLN A 45 2.76 0.74 -2.50
C GLN A 45 3.21 -0.34 -1.52
N SER A 46 2.39 -1.36 -1.26
CA SER A 46 2.75 -2.49 -0.39
C SER A 46 3.93 -3.31 -0.97
N LEU A 47 3.95 -3.50 -2.29
CA LEU A 47 5.10 -4.10 -2.97
C LEU A 47 6.38 -3.27 -2.74
N ALA A 48 6.31 -1.95 -2.94
CA ALA A 48 7.45 -1.05 -2.77
C ALA A 48 8.01 -1.09 -1.34
N THR A 49 7.13 -1.01 -0.36
CA THR A 49 7.49 -1.10 1.07
C THR A 49 8.07 -2.45 1.43
N GLY A 50 7.43 -3.54 0.95
CA GLY A 50 7.91 -4.90 1.18
C GLY A 50 9.30 -5.14 0.61
N VAL A 51 9.60 -4.61 -0.59
CA VAL A 51 10.95 -4.67 -1.18
C VAL A 51 11.97 -3.92 -0.32
N LEU A 52 11.64 -2.71 0.14
CA LEU A 52 12.52 -1.93 1.01
C LEU A 52 12.84 -2.71 2.30
N LEU A 53 11.80 -3.20 2.98
CA LEU A 53 11.97 -3.94 4.24
C LEU A 53 12.69 -5.27 4.07
N ALA A 54 12.45 -5.99 2.96
CA ALA A 54 13.16 -7.22 2.64
C ALA A 54 14.64 -6.97 2.29
N GLY A 55 14.95 -5.86 1.64
CA GLY A 55 16.29 -5.56 1.15
C GLY A 55 17.23 -4.92 2.17
N VAL A 56 16.70 -4.18 3.16
CA VAL A 56 17.53 -3.49 4.18
C VAL A 56 18.49 -4.45 4.90
N PRO A 57 18.10 -5.66 5.34
CA PRO A 57 19.03 -6.61 5.99
C PRO A 57 20.18 -7.03 5.07
N TYR A 58 19.95 -7.12 3.76
CA TYR A 58 21.02 -7.45 2.80
C TYR A 58 22.00 -6.29 2.65
N ALA A 59 21.50 -5.06 2.55
CA ALA A 59 22.35 -3.88 2.46
C ALA A 59 23.22 -3.68 3.72
N THR A 60 22.65 -3.83 4.91
CA THR A 60 23.36 -3.68 6.17
C THR A 60 24.43 -4.74 6.35
N ARG A 61 24.15 -6.00 6.02
CA ARG A 61 25.10 -7.11 6.17
C ARG A 61 26.16 -7.14 5.10
N GLN A 62 25.78 -6.97 3.81
CA GLN A 62 26.67 -7.27 2.69
C GLN A 62 27.36 -6.03 2.11
N VAL A 63 26.79 -4.85 2.34
CA VAL A 63 27.34 -3.58 1.82
C VAL A 63 27.97 -2.76 2.94
N LEU A 64 27.26 -2.59 4.05
CA LEU A 64 27.72 -1.76 5.17
C LEU A 64 28.59 -2.56 6.18
N GLY A 65 28.44 -3.89 6.22
CA GLY A 65 29.17 -4.75 7.17
C GLY A 65 28.69 -4.62 8.62
N ASP A 66 27.56 -3.93 8.86
CA ASP A 66 27.00 -3.73 10.18
C ASP A 66 25.52 -4.17 10.24
N PRO A 67 25.22 -5.41 10.63
CA PRO A 67 23.86 -5.92 10.77
C PRO A 67 23.01 -5.19 11.81
N ALA A 68 23.63 -4.55 12.82
CA ALA A 68 22.91 -3.84 13.88
C ALA A 68 22.16 -2.61 13.35
N LEU A 69 22.65 -2.02 12.26
CA LEU A 69 21.96 -0.91 11.57
C LEU A 69 20.59 -1.29 11.03
N THR A 70 20.31 -2.58 10.80
CA THR A 70 19.00 -3.03 10.30
C THR A 70 17.84 -2.55 11.17
N SER A 71 17.94 -2.79 12.48
CA SER A 71 16.88 -2.39 13.43
C SER A 71 16.73 -0.87 13.50
N ALA A 72 17.84 -0.14 13.52
CA ALA A 72 17.81 1.32 13.54
C ALA A 72 17.13 1.91 12.30
N LEU A 73 17.46 1.40 11.10
CA LEU A 73 16.86 1.82 9.84
C LEU A 73 15.35 1.53 9.82
N VAL A 74 14.93 0.34 10.25
CA VAL A 74 13.50 -0.03 10.29
C VAL A 74 12.74 0.85 11.28
N VAL A 75 13.26 1.09 12.47
CA VAL A 75 12.62 1.99 13.46
C VAL A 75 12.46 3.40 12.90
N VAL A 76 13.51 3.94 12.28
CA VAL A 76 13.48 5.29 11.69
C VAL A 76 12.49 5.36 10.52
N PHE A 77 12.31 4.27 9.77
CA PHE A 77 11.30 4.17 8.70
C PHE A 77 9.87 4.23 9.23
N VAL A 78 9.58 3.50 10.32
CA VAL A 78 8.22 3.41 10.89
C VAL A 78 7.84 4.63 11.71
N LEU A 79 8.82 5.36 12.27
CA LEU A 79 8.56 6.51 13.14
C LEU A 79 7.63 7.57 12.52
N PRO A 80 7.76 7.97 11.24
CA PRO A 80 6.85 8.92 10.60
C PRO A 80 5.40 8.44 10.50
N ASP A 81 5.12 7.14 10.43
CA ASP A 81 3.75 6.62 10.37
C ASP A 81 2.94 7.02 11.61
N LEU A 82 3.61 7.13 12.76
CA LEU A 82 2.99 7.53 14.01
C LEU A 82 2.79 9.05 14.13
N LEU A 83 3.66 9.84 13.51
CA LEU A 83 3.76 11.27 13.76
C LEU A 83 3.24 12.14 12.59
N ALA A 84 3.40 11.70 11.35
CA ALA A 84 3.19 12.54 10.18
C ALA A 84 1.75 12.52 9.63
N ALA A 85 0.87 11.64 10.11
CA ALA A 85 -0.48 11.49 9.56
C ALA A 85 -1.28 12.80 9.52
N ARG A 86 -1.25 13.58 10.60
CA ARG A 86 -1.94 14.88 10.68
C ARG A 86 -1.35 15.92 9.73
N LEU A 87 -0.04 15.91 9.54
CA LEU A 87 0.66 16.81 8.63
C LEU A 87 0.27 16.51 7.18
N TRP A 88 0.29 15.23 6.80
CA TRP A 88 -0.13 14.79 5.47
C TRP A 88 -1.59 15.07 5.18
N ALA A 89 -2.50 14.84 6.15
CA ALA A 89 -3.92 15.16 5.99
C ALA A 89 -4.14 16.66 5.74
N ARG A 90 -3.47 17.54 6.52
CA ARG A 90 -3.54 18.99 6.32
C ARG A 90 -2.94 19.43 4.99
N PHE A 91 -1.82 18.84 4.60
CA PHE A 91 -1.18 19.12 3.33
C PHE A 91 -2.07 18.69 2.15
N GLY A 92 -2.64 17.48 2.21
CA GLY A 92 -3.58 16.99 1.20
C GLY A 92 -4.83 17.84 1.04
N ALA A 93 -5.35 18.39 2.15
CA ALA A 93 -6.48 19.32 2.11
C ALA A 93 -6.16 20.62 1.34
N ARG A 94 -4.90 21.07 1.34
CA ARG A 94 -4.45 22.30 0.65
C ARG A 94 -4.13 22.09 -0.83
N VAL A 95 -3.42 21.00 -1.17
CA VAL A 95 -2.89 20.79 -2.53
C VAL A 95 -3.68 19.76 -3.34
N GLY A 96 -4.61 19.07 -2.68
CA GLY A 96 -5.39 17.97 -3.24
C GLY A 96 -4.71 16.61 -3.10
N THR A 97 -5.52 15.57 -2.88
CA THR A 97 -5.09 14.20 -2.56
C THR A 97 -4.10 13.63 -3.58
N ARG A 98 -4.35 13.84 -4.88
CA ARG A 98 -3.48 13.29 -5.94
C ARG A 98 -2.07 13.86 -5.95
N ARG A 99 -1.95 15.20 -5.80
CA ARG A 99 -0.63 15.86 -5.76
C ARG A 99 0.10 15.50 -4.49
N ALA A 100 -0.62 15.43 -3.36
CA ALA A 100 -0.06 15.06 -2.08
C ALA A 100 0.44 13.59 -2.09
N TYR A 101 -0.33 12.66 -2.69
CA TYR A 101 0.10 11.27 -2.86
C TYR A 101 1.34 11.16 -3.76
N ALA A 102 1.38 11.89 -4.87
CA ALA A 102 2.53 11.89 -5.76
C ALA A 102 3.80 12.44 -5.08
N LEU A 103 3.65 13.51 -4.27
CA LEU A 103 4.78 14.03 -3.47
C LEU A 103 5.22 13.02 -2.41
N ALA A 104 4.30 12.38 -1.71
CA ALA A 104 4.61 11.34 -0.75
C ALA A 104 5.39 10.19 -1.41
N GLY A 105 4.93 9.75 -2.60
CA GLY A 105 5.65 8.77 -3.41
C GLY A 105 7.04 9.23 -3.86
N ALA A 106 7.18 10.50 -4.25
CA ALA A 106 8.49 11.06 -4.61
C ALA A 106 9.47 11.07 -3.43
N LEU A 107 9.00 11.42 -2.21
CA LEU A 107 9.81 11.37 -0.99
C LEU A 107 10.23 9.92 -0.67
N PHE A 108 9.28 8.98 -0.75
CA PHE A 108 9.58 7.56 -0.55
C PHE A 108 10.62 7.06 -1.54
N ALA A 109 10.44 7.32 -2.83
CA ALA A 109 11.38 6.93 -3.88
C ALA A 109 12.76 7.59 -3.71
N ALA A 110 12.81 8.87 -3.33
CA ALA A 110 14.07 9.58 -3.07
C ALA A 110 14.84 8.95 -1.90
N GLY A 111 14.13 8.56 -0.81
CA GLY A 111 14.73 7.82 0.29
C GLY A 111 15.30 6.47 -0.15
N CYS A 112 14.56 5.70 -0.96
CA CYS A 112 15.04 4.44 -1.51
C CYS A 112 16.26 4.63 -2.43
N LEU A 113 16.26 5.67 -3.28
CA LEU A 113 17.40 6.00 -4.14
C LEU A 113 18.65 6.38 -3.33
N GLY A 114 18.48 6.94 -2.13
CA GLY A 114 19.57 7.24 -1.21
C GLY A 114 20.44 6.02 -0.87
N PHE A 115 19.91 4.81 -0.93
CA PHE A 115 20.68 3.58 -0.71
C PHE A 115 21.74 3.30 -1.79
N LEU A 116 21.62 3.89 -2.99
CA LEU A 116 22.66 3.77 -4.01
C LEU A 116 23.98 4.41 -3.57
N ALA A 117 23.91 5.39 -2.69
CA ALA A 117 25.11 6.05 -2.14
C ALA A 117 25.73 5.28 -0.96
N ALA A 118 25.12 4.20 -0.46
CA ALA A 118 25.55 3.46 0.74
C ALA A 118 27.05 3.13 0.79
N PRO A 119 27.76 2.79 -0.33
CA PRO A 119 29.17 2.48 -0.25
C PRO A 119 30.09 3.66 0.06
N VAL A 120 29.62 4.89 -0.10
CA VAL A 120 30.46 6.11 -0.03
C VAL A 120 29.98 7.12 1.01
N VAL A 121 28.86 6.84 1.72
CA VAL A 121 28.28 7.76 2.69
C VAL A 121 28.36 7.20 4.11
N ALA A 122 28.33 8.12 5.10
CA ALA A 122 28.23 7.72 6.49
C ALA A 122 26.85 7.12 6.82
N PRO A 123 26.73 6.22 7.82
CA PRO A 123 25.47 5.61 8.24
C PRO A 123 24.35 6.64 8.55
N GLY A 124 24.71 7.82 9.07
CA GLY A 124 23.76 8.91 9.32
C GLY A 124 23.00 9.39 8.09
N PHE A 125 23.63 9.36 6.92
CA PHE A 125 22.95 9.66 5.65
C PHE A 125 21.86 8.62 5.34
N LEU A 126 22.13 7.33 5.59
CA LEU A 126 21.15 6.26 5.34
C LEU A 126 19.98 6.32 6.32
N LEU A 127 20.22 6.74 7.57
CA LEU A 127 19.16 7.03 8.53
C LEU A 127 18.27 8.19 8.03
N ALA A 128 18.87 9.26 7.50
CA ALA A 128 18.11 10.37 6.93
C ALA A 128 17.33 9.94 5.66
N ALA A 129 17.93 9.13 4.79
CA ALA A 129 17.26 8.55 3.62
C ALA A 129 16.08 7.66 4.02
N MET A 130 16.24 6.84 5.07
CA MET A 130 15.21 5.97 5.59
C MET A 130 14.07 6.75 6.27
N LEU A 131 14.40 7.83 6.99
CA LEU A 131 13.42 8.77 7.55
C LEU A 131 12.59 9.43 6.44
N LEU A 132 13.25 9.83 5.35
CA LEU A 132 12.60 10.43 4.19
C LEU A 132 11.67 9.42 3.51
N ALA A 133 12.12 8.17 3.33
CA ALA A 133 11.28 7.09 2.81
C ALA A 133 10.07 6.84 3.72
N GLY A 134 10.27 6.78 5.05
CA GLY A 134 9.19 6.62 6.02
C GLY A 134 8.19 7.78 6.00
N ALA A 135 8.67 9.02 5.89
CA ALA A 135 7.79 10.17 5.76
C ALA A 135 6.92 10.09 4.49
N GLY A 136 7.50 9.66 3.38
CA GLY A 136 6.78 9.40 2.13
C GLY A 136 5.77 8.26 2.26
N HIS A 137 6.17 7.16 2.89
CA HIS A 137 5.31 6.00 3.17
C HIS A 137 4.08 6.41 4.00
N ALA A 138 4.29 7.11 5.10
CA ALA A 138 3.21 7.64 5.94
C ALA A 138 2.19 8.47 5.14
N GLY A 139 2.66 9.31 4.23
CA GLY A 139 1.79 10.08 3.34
C GLY A 139 1.00 9.20 2.39
N GLN A 140 1.63 8.22 1.77
CA GLN A 140 0.93 7.28 0.88
C GLN A 140 -0.18 6.53 1.62
N LEU A 141 0.07 6.02 2.83
CA LEU A 141 -0.93 5.35 3.67
C LEU A 141 -2.12 6.26 3.97
N VAL A 142 -1.86 7.49 4.44
CA VAL A 142 -2.93 8.47 4.76
C VAL A 142 -3.87 8.67 3.57
N PHE A 143 -3.35 8.77 2.36
CA PHE A 143 -4.17 9.03 1.19
C PHE A 143 -4.86 7.76 0.67
N LEU A 144 -4.23 6.60 0.69
CA LEU A 144 -4.86 5.34 0.26
C LEU A 144 -6.02 4.96 1.17
N TYR A 145 -5.80 4.97 2.49
CA TYR A 145 -6.86 4.68 3.46
C TYR A 145 -7.91 5.80 3.54
N GLY A 146 -7.55 7.04 3.21
CA GLY A 146 -8.49 8.15 3.12
C GLY A 146 -9.42 8.09 1.89
N LEU A 147 -9.01 7.42 0.82
CA LEU A 147 -9.83 7.25 -0.40
C LEU A 147 -10.79 6.05 -0.31
N LEU A 148 -10.46 5.03 0.47
CA LEU A 148 -11.25 3.80 0.56
C LEU A 148 -12.70 4.05 1.03
N PRO A 149 -12.98 4.85 2.10
CA PRO A 149 -14.34 5.14 2.51
C PRO A 149 -15.18 5.82 1.42
N GLY A 150 -14.56 6.64 0.58
CA GLY A 150 -15.22 7.26 -0.57
C GLY A 150 -15.71 6.21 -1.58
N CYS A 151 -14.89 5.22 -1.92
CA CYS A 151 -15.29 4.13 -2.80
C CYS A 151 -16.42 3.28 -2.18
N VAL A 152 -16.39 3.04 -0.88
CA VAL A 152 -17.45 2.33 -0.15
C VAL A 152 -18.76 3.12 -0.18
N ALA A 153 -18.71 4.43 0.06
CA ALA A 153 -19.89 5.30 0.04
C ALA A 153 -20.51 5.41 -1.36
N GLU A 154 -19.69 5.48 -2.40
CA GLU A 154 -20.17 5.47 -3.80
C GLU A 154 -20.91 4.18 -4.14
N GLU A 155 -20.40 3.04 -3.69
CA GLU A 155 -21.03 1.74 -3.90
C GLU A 155 -22.35 1.63 -3.13
N ALA A 156 -22.41 2.11 -1.88
CA ALA A 156 -23.64 2.15 -1.09
C ALA A 156 -24.69 3.07 -1.74
N ALA A 157 -24.30 4.22 -2.28
CA ALA A 157 -25.19 5.13 -2.99
C ALA A 157 -25.75 4.53 -4.28
N ALA A 158 -25.03 3.61 -4.91
CA ALA A 158 -25.49 2.83 -6.06
C ALA A 158 -26.45 1.66 -5.68
N GLY A 159 -26.84 1.54 -4.40
CA GLY A 159 -27.72 0.50 -3.89
C GLY A 159 -27.03 -0.83 -3.60
N GLY A 160 -25.71 -0.85 -3.59
CA GLY A 160 -24.89 -2.03 -3.24
C GLY A 160 -24.57 -2.08 -1.75
N ASP A 161 -24.70 -3.25 -1.14
CA ASP A 161 -24.22 -3.54 0.23
C ASP A 161 -22.89 -4.33 0.13
N ARG A 162 -21.85 -3.66 -0.39
CA ARG A 162 -20.57 -4.29 -0.74
C ARG A 162 -19.37 -3.73 0.01
N GLY A 163 -19.60 -2.88 1.02
CA GLY A 163 -18.54 -2.18 1.75
C GLY A 163 -17.51 -3.10 2.38
N GLU A 164 -17.96 -4.17 3.02
CA GLU A 164 -17.08 -5.17 3.63
C GLU A 164 -16.23 -5.91 2.57
N LEU A 165 -16.84 -6.25 1.43
CA LEU A 165 -16.15 -6.93 0.36
C LEU A 165 -15.10 -6.03 -0.31
N LEU A 166 -15.40 -4.73 -0.53
CA LEU A 166 -14.42 -3.77 -1.03
C LEU A 166 -13.21 -3.67 -0.09
N SER A 167 -13.47 -3.55 1.22
CA SER A 167 -12.41 -3.48 2.23
C SER A 167 -11.58 -4.76 2.27
N GLY A 168 -12.23 -5.93 2.16
CA GLY A 168 -11.53 -7.22 2.09
C GLY A 168 -10.67 -7.38 0.84
N VAL A 169 -11.18 -6.97 -0.34
CA VAL A 169 -10.41 -6.99 -1.60
C VAL A 169 -9.24 -6.00 -1.54
N PHE A 170 -9.44 -4.83 -0.94
CA PHE A 170 -8.37 -3.86 -0.74
C PHE A 170 -7.24 -4.44 0.12
N ALA A 171 -7.56 -4.98 1.30
CA ALA A 171 -6.59 -5.62 2.18
C ALA A 171 -5.88 -6.83 1.53
N THR A 172 -6.61 -7.61 0.71
CA THR A 172 -6.02 -8.70 -0.07
C THR A 172 -5.02 -8.17 -1.09
N GLY A 173 -5.32 -7.07 -1.77
CA GLY A 173 -4.41 -6.43 -2.72
C GLY A 173 -3.11 -5.97 -2.06
N GLU A 174 -3.20 -5.37 -0.86
CA GLU A 174 -2.03 -5.00 -0.06
C GLU A 174 -1.22 -6.23 0.34
N ALA A 175 -1.88 -7.29 0.83
CA ALA A 175 -1.21 -8.53 1.23
C ALA A 175 -0.50 -9.20 0.05
N VAL A 176 -1.10 -9.22 -1.13
CA VAL A 176 -0.48 -9.74 -2.36
C VAL A 176 0.74 -8.90 -2.74
N GLY A 177 0.63 -7.58 -2.70
CA GLY A 177 1.78 -6.68 -2.95
C GLY A 177 2.94 -6.98 -2.01
N LEU A 178 2.65 -7.09 -0.72
CA LEU A 178 3.66 -7.39 0.31
C LEU A 178 4.28 -8.78 0.13
N ALA A 179 3.49 -9.80 -0.21
CA ALA A 179 3.97 -11.17 -0.42
C ALA A 179 4.86 -11.30 -1.68
N LEU A 180 4.57 -10.54 -2.73
CA LEU A 180 5.37 -10.53 -3.96
C LEU A 180 6.70 -9.79 -3.81
N ALA A 181 6.83 -8.93 -2.80
CA ALA A 181 8.00 -8.09 -2.62
C ALA A 181 9.31 -8.87 -2.42
N PRO A 182 9.42 -9.82 -1.47
CA PRO A 182 10.64 -10.59 -1.28
C PRO A 182 10.94 -11.50 -2.49
N PHE A 183 9.91 -11.97 -3.20
CA PHE A 183 10.09 -12.73 -4.43
C PHE A 183 10.72 -11.87 -5.53
N GLY A 184 10.14 -10.69 -5.80
CA GLY A 184 10.69 -9.76 -6.80
C GLY A 184 12.11 -9.30 -6.46
N TYR A 185 12.37 -9.03 -5.19
CA TYR A 185 13.71 -8.69 -4.72
C TYR A 185 14.69 -9.87 -4.88
N GLY A 186 14.26 -11.09 -4.54
CA GLY A 186 15.03 -12.31 -4.72
C GLY A 186 15.45 -12.57 -6.17
N LEU A 187 14.58 -12.25 -7.14
CA LEU A 187 14.92 -12.33 -8.58
C LEU A 187 16.07 -11.37 -8.94
N VAL A 188 16.07 -10.15 -8.40
CA VAL A 188 17.17 -9.19 -8.63
C VAL A 188 18.46 -9.69 -8.00
N LEU A 189 18.39 -10.25 -6.79
CA LEU A 189 19.55 -10.86 -6.14
C LEU A 189 20.12 -12.02 -6.96
N ALA A 190 19.26 -12.94 -7.43
CA ALA A 190 19.68 -14.06 -8.27
C ALA A 190 20.31 -13.59 -9.57
N ALA A 191 19.70 -12.61 -10.26
CA ALA A 191 20.23 -12.05 -11.50
C ALA A 191 21.57 -11.32 -11.32
N SER A 192 21.82 -10.77 -10.11
CA SER A 192 23.11 -10.11 -9.79
C SER A 192 24.20 -11.06 -9.33
N GLY A 193 23.93 -12.38 -9.26
CA GLY A 193 24.88 -13.39 -8.82
C GLY A 193 25.10 -13.42 -7.31
N TYR A 194 24.09 -13.05 -6.53
CA TYR A 194 24.12 -13.16 -5.08
C TYR A 194 24.19 -14.64 -4.67
N VAL A 195 25.18 -14.98 -3.84
CA VAL A 195 25.35 -16.34 -3.31
C VAL A 195 24.83 -16.40 -1.88
N SER A 196 23.77 -17.20 -1.68
CA SER A 196 23.27 -17.52 -0.34
C SER A 196 24.03 -18.70 0.22
N ALA A 197 24.63 -18.53 1.40
CA ALA A 197 25.26 -19.63 2.13
C ALA A 197 24.68 -19.72 3.54
N ALA A 198 24.16 -20.89 3.88
CA ALA A 198 23.70 -21.17 5.23
C ALA A 198 24.92 -21.31 6.17
N GLY A 199 25.02 -20.42 7.15
CA GLY A 199 25.99 -20.56 8.26
C GLY A 199 27.38 -19.99 8.02
N HIS A 200 27.72 -19.48 6.83
CA HIS A 200 29.02 -18.86 6.54
C HIS A 200 28.84 -17.44 5.93
N THR A 201 29.72 -16.52 6.33
CA THR A 201 29.82 -15.21 5.66
C THR A 201 30.54 -15.40 4.32
N VAL A 202 29.78 -15.36 3.23
CA VAL A 202 30.36 -15.35 1.88
C VAL A 202 30.62 -13.91 1.45
N HIS A 203 31.84 -13.64 1.03
CA HIS A 203 32.17 -12.38 0.39
C HIS A 203 31.43 -12.28 -0.96
N GLN A 204 30.47 -11.36 -1.02
CA GLN A 204 29.71 -11.10 -2.25
C GLN A 204 30.56 -10.36 -3.29
N SER A 205 30.36 -10.70 -4.55
CA SER A 205 30.99 -9.96 -5.66
C SER A 205 30.53 -8.49 -5.68
N GLY A 206 31.31 -7.61 -6.31
CA GLY A 206 30.91 -6.23 -6.51
C GLY A 206 29.57 -6.09 -7.25
N THR A 207 29.32 -6.96 -8.25
CA THR A 207 28.05 -7.04 -8.99
C THR A 207 26.88 -7.40 -8.09
N ALA A 208 27.05 -8.39 -7.20
CA ALA A 208 26.01 -8.78 -6.26
C ALA A 208 25.70 -7.66 -5.23
N ARG A 209 26.74 -6.99 -4.72
CA ARG A 209 26.56 -5.83 -3.82
C ARG A 209 25.85 -4.67 -4.50
N PHE A 210 26.20 -4.38 -5.76
CA PHE A 210 25.50 -3.38 -6.55
C PHE A 210 24.04 -3.80 -6.83
N GLY A 211 23.78 -5.08 -7.11
CA GLY A 211 22.44 -5.63 -7.30
C GLY A 211 21.55 -5.47 -6.07
N ILE A 212 22.10 -5.66 -4.85
CA ILE A 212 21.42 -5.40 -3.60
C ILE A 212 20.90 -3.95 -3.55
N LEU A 213 21.77 -2.98 -3.84
CA LEU A 213 21.42 -1.56 -3.78
C LEU A 213 20.47 -1.16 -4.92
N LEU A 214 20.69 -1.69 -6.12
CA LEU A 214 19.83 -1.43 -7.27
C LEU A 214 18.42 -1.94 -7.03
N GLY A 215 18.26 -3.15 -6.45
CA GLY A 215 16.97 -3.69 -6.09
C GLY A 215 16.23 -2.84 -5.07
N LEU A 216 16.95 -2.35 -4.05
CA LEU A 216 16.42 -1.44 -3.03
C LEU A 216 15.98 -0.09 -3.57
N ALA A 217 16.63 0.39 -4.63
CA ALA A 217 16.33 1.69 -5.22
C ALA A 217 15.29 1.59 -6.34
N LEU A 218 15.50 0.68 -7.30
CA LEU A 218 14.74 0.65 -8.55
C LEU A 218 13.36 0.00 -8.39
N LEU A 219 13.24 -1.13 -7.68
CA LEU A 219 11.95 -1.80 -7.54
C LEU A 219 10.93 -0.93 -6.79
N PRO A 220 11.26 -0.31 -5.62
CA PRO A 220 10.34 0.62 -4.96
C PRO A 220 10.01 1.84 -5.81
N LEU A 221 10.97 2.38 -6.55
CA LEU A 221 10.74 3.50 -7.46
C LEU A 221 9.71 3.13 -8.54
N LEU A 222 9.92 2.01 -9.24
CA LEU A 222 9.00 1.55 -10.30
C LEU A 222 7.60 1.26 -9.76
N ALA A 223 7.50 0.58 -8.61
CA ALA A 223 6.23 0.31 -7.95
C ALA A 223 5.53 1.61 -7.54
N THR A 224 6.25 2.58 -6.98
CA THR A 224 5.70 3.89 -6.60
C THR A 224 5.20 4.67 -7.81
N VAL A 225 5.92 4.64 -8.92
CA VAL A 225 5.50 5.26 -10.18
C VAL A 225 4.22 4.57 -10.68
N ALA A 226 4.18 3.23 -10.71
CA ALA A 226 3.00 2.47 -11.12
C ALA A 226 1.77 2.80 -10.25
N GLY A 227 1.92 2.87 -8.93
CA GLY A 227 0.86 3.26 -8.00
C GLY A 227 0.37 4.69 -8.23
N THR A 228 1.29 5.62 -8.46
CA THR A 228 0.94 7.03 -8.76
C THR A 228 0.20 7.15 -10.10
N LEU A 229 0.61 6.39 -11.11
CA LEU A 229 -0.05 6.35 -12.41
C LEU A 229 -1.45 5.73 -12.32
N SER A 230 -1.62 4.68 -11.51
CA SER A 230 -2.93 4.06 -11.25
C SER A 230 -3.92 5.08 -10.73
N LEU A 231 -3.55 5.93 -9.77
CA LEU A 231 -4.42 6.97 -9.20
C LEU A 231 -4.73 8.12 -10.18
N ARG A 232 -3.99 8.28 -11.28
CA ARG A 232 -4.37 9.29 -12.29
C ARG A 232 -5.74 8.99 -12.93
N GLY A 233 -6.14 7.72 -12.99
CA GLY A 233 -7.45 7.28 -13.44
C GLY A 233 -8.58 7.45 -12.42
N HIS A 234 -8.24 7.65 -11.15
CA HIS A 234 -9.22 7.82 -10.08
C HIS A 234 -9.84 9.23 -10.13
N ARG A 235 -11.11 9.35 -10.49
CA ARG A 235 -11.90 10.58 -10.34
C ARG A 235 -12.89 10.33 -9.19
N PRO A 236 -12.78 11.04 -8.04
CA PRO A 236 -13.82 10.95 -7.03
C PRO A 236 -15.13 11.44 -7.65
N ALA A 237 -16.18 10.61 -7.58
CA ALA A 237 -17.51 11.01 -7.97
C ALA A 237 -17.95 12.15 -7.02
N GLY A 238 -18.39 13.28 -7.58
CA GLY A 238 -19.02 14.34 -6.81
C GLY A 238 -18.25 15.64 -6.60
N VAL A 239 -17.07 15.83 -7.20
CA VAL A 239 -16.49 17.17 -7.30
C VAL A 239 -16.89 17.75 -8.66
N PRO A 240 -17.87 18.70 -8.71
CA PRO A 240 -18.17 19.41 -9.95
C PRO A 240 -16.89 20.08 -10.44
N ALA A 241 -16.62 19.97 -11.75
CA ALA A 241 -15.54 20.72 -12.38
C ALA A 241 -15.73 22.20 -12.00
N ARG A 242 -14.78 22.79 -11.31
CA ARG A 242 -14.76 24.25 -11.13
C ARG A 242 -14.66 24.87 -12.53
N PRO A 243 -15.55 25.84 -12.83
CA PRO A 243 -15.52 26.57 -14.09
C PRO A 243 -14.19 27.28 -14.31
#